data_1711933eb14afc90fbfd3d06ea025c1a
#
_entry.id   1711933eb14afc90fbfd3d06ea025c1a
#
_cell.length_a   1.000
_cell.length_b   1.000
_cell.length_c   1.000
_cell.angle_alpha   90.00
_cell.angle_beta   90.00
_cell.angle_gamma   90.00
#
_symmetry.space_group_name_H-M   'P 1'
#
loop_
_entity.id
_entity.type
_entity.pdbx_description
1 polymer ?
#
loop_
_entity_poly.entity_id
_entity_poly.type
_entity_poly.pdbx_seq_one_letter_code
_entity_poly.pdbx_strand_id
1 'polypeptide(L)'
;MKRWWPVVVIVVVLVVAGGALFVDWTWKRKLSPRGGRPFLTRVELPVPSFQQGDEKWRDDPLGGVLENGTIGGEGCAVAAAAMVFKFYGIDVDPQQLNWFLTATGGFTEQGWLYWDRAAWIAPDRVRHVYEDLPSYQLIDSNIAHGNPVIVRVRLGSGITHFVVIAGKDGFDYLVRDPGAGSTKGLYPLRELGSDIEALRFYQPIANTNSNVAAQR
;
A
#
# COMPACT_ATOMS: atom_id res chain seq x y z
N MET A 1 4.91 46.93 -38.56
CA MET A 1 4.96 45.53 -38.04
C MET A 1 4.46 45.54 -36.60
N LYS A 2 3.21 45.04 -36.35
CA LYS A 2 2.66 44.97 -34.98
C LYS A 2 3.43 43.95 -34.18
N ARG A 3 4.00 44.37 -33.05
CA ARG A 3 4.78 43.51 -32.15
C ARG A 3 3.82 42.56 -31.42
N TRP A 4 3.68 41.33 -31.90
CA TRP A 4 2.89 40.24 -31.27
C TRP A 4 3.62 39.59 -30.08
N TRP A 5 4.84 40.01 -29.81
CA TRP A 5 5.67 39.52 -28.72
C TRP A 5 4.99 39.45 -27.36
N PRO A 6 4.28 40.49 -26.88
CA PRO A 6 3.66 40.39 -25.55
C PRO A 6 2.54 39.34 -25.47
N VAL A 7 1.81 39.15 -26.59
CA VAL A 7 0.74 38.14 -26.66
C VAL A 7 1.34 36.72 -26.58
N VAL A 8 2.43 36.47 -27.29
CA VAL A 8 3.13 35.18 -27.30
C VAL A 8 3.67 34.87 -25.90
N VAL A 9 4.27 35.86 -25.23
CA VAL A 9 4.78 35.69 -23.86
C VAL A 9 3.64 35.35 -22.87
N ILE A 10 2.53 36.05 -22.96
CA ILE A 10 1.36 35.76 -22.08
C ILE A 10 0.85 34.34 -22.32
N VAL A 11 0.70 33.92 -23.57
CA VAL A 11 0.23 32.54 -23.88
C VAL A 11 1.21 31.50 -23.35
N VAL A 12 2.51 31.69 -23.52
CA VAL A 12 3.52 30.76 -23.00
C VAL A 12 3.44 30.68 -21.46
N VAL A 13 3.33 31.81 -20.77
CA VAL A 13 3.21 31.86 -19.31
C VAL A 13 1.96 31.12 -18.84
N LEU A 14 0.82 31.32 -19.51
CA LEU A 14 -0.44 30.64 -19.16
C LEU A 14 -0.35 29.12 -19.39
N VAL A 15 0.28 28.69 -20.47
CA VAL A 15 0.49 27.25 -20.75
C VAL A 15 1.40 26.61 -19.71
N VAL A 16 2.50 27.27 -19.36
CA VAL A 16 3.45 26.77 -18.34
C VAL A 16 2.79 26.74 -16.95
N ALA A 17 2.08 27.82 -16.58
CA ALA A 17 1.37 27.87 -15.28
C ALA A 17 0.24 26.84 -15.24
N GLY A 18 -0.55 26.69 -16.29
CA GLY A 18 -1.60 25.68 -16.41
C GLY A 18 -1.05 24.26 -16.36
N GLY A 19 0.06 24.01 -17.04
CA GLY A 19 0.78 22.73 -16.98
C GLY A 19 1.30 22.42 -15.59
N ALA A 20 1.92 23.39 -14.90
CA ALA A 20 2.41 23.21 -13.54
C ALA A 20 1.28 22.93 -12.53
N LEU A 21 0.15 23.65 -12.64
CA LEU A 21 -1.03 23.41 -11.81
C LEU A 21 -1.67 22.04 -12.09
N PHE A 22 -1.71 21.61 -13.34
CA PHE A 22 -2.22 20.31 -13.73
C PHE A 22 -1.35 19.17 -13.18
N VAL A 23 -0.02 19.31 -13.28
CA VAL A 23 0.94 18.35 -12.71
C VAL A 23 0.78 18.31 -11.18
N ASP A 24 0.77 19.45 -10.50
CA ASP A 24 0.58 19.52 -9.05
C ASP A 24 -0.75 18.88 -8.62
N TRP A 25 -1.83 19.13 -9.35
CA TRP A 25 -3.15 18.52 -9.09
C TRP A 25 -3.15 17.00 -9.29
N THR A 26 -2.48 16.47 -10.32
CA THR A 26 -2.39 15.03 -10.55
C THR A 26 -1.54 14.32 -9.51
N TRP A 27 -0.44 14.94 -9.08
CA TRP A 27 0.47 14.39 -8.07
C TRP A 27 -0.10 14.43 -6.63
N LYS A 28 -1.02 15.36 -6.36
CA LYS A 28 -1.68 15.50 -5.05
C LYS A 28 -3.04 14.81 -4.96
N ARG A 29 -3.38 13.96 -5.92
CA ARG A 29 -4.68 13.31 -5.96
C ARG A 29 -4.80 12.30 -4.82
N LYS A 30 -5.45 12.73 -3.74
CA LYS A 30 -5.79 11.88 -2.59
C LYS A 30 -7.23 11.42 -2.69
N LEU A 31 -7.54 10.26 -2.12
CA LEU A 31 -8.91 9.78 -1.98
C LEU A 31 -9.35 9.84 -0.53
N SER A 32 -10.61 10.20 -0.31
CA SER A 32 -11.24 10.08 1.00
C SER A 32 -11.18 8.62 1.51
N PRO A 33 -11.06 8.40 2.83
CA PRO A 33 -11.11 7.06 3.43
C PRO A 33 -12.48 6.37 3.28
N ARG A 34 -13.46 7.06 2.73
CA ARG A 34 -14.79 6.55 2.35
C ARG A 34 -15.05 6.87 0.89
N GLY A 35 -15.55 5.92 0.13
CA GLY A 35 -15.90 6.19 -1.27
C GLY A 35 -15.99 4.96 -2.14
N GLY A 36 -15.85 5.18 -3.45
CA GLY A 36 -16.02 4.13 -4.44
C GLY A 36 -17.47 3.65 -4.56
N ARG A 37 -17.68 2.42 -5.00
CA ARG A 37 -18.99 1.79 -5.07
C ARG A 37 -19.40 1.29 -3.68
N PRO A 38 -20.67 1.49 -3.24
CA PRO A 38 -21.11 0.90 -1.98
C PRO A 38 -21.20 -0.63 -2.10
N PHE A 39 -20.70 -1.32 -1.07
CA PHE A 39 -20.92 -2.76 -0.96
C PHE A 39 -22.20 -2.99 -0.15
N LEU A 40 -23.17 -3.64 -0.76
CA LEU A 40 -24.48 -3.90 -0.13
C LEU A 40 -24.38 -4.95 1.00
N THR A 41 -23.36 -5.79 0.94
CA THR A 41 -23.02 -6.76 1.97
C THR A 41 -21.60 -6.48 2.43
N ARG A 42 -21.39 -6.47 3.74
CA ARG A 42 -20.06 -6.32 4.33
C ARG A 42 -19.14 -7.45 3.88
N VAL A 43 -17.98 -7.09 3.37
CA VAL A 43 -16.91 -8.01 2.96
C VAL A 43 -15.75 -7.88 3.93
N GLU A 44 -15.27 -9.00 4.46
CA GLU A 44 -14.08 -9.09 5.29
C GLU A 44 -13.17 -10.19 4.76
N LEU A 45 -11.92 -9.83 4.51
CA LEU A 45 -10.87 -10.78 4.15
C LEU A 45 -10.13 -11.19 5.43
N PRO A 46 -9.84 -12.48 5.65
CA PRO A 46 -9.18 -12.97 6.85
C PRO A 46 -7.67 -12.66 6.84
N VAL A 47 -7.33 -11.39 6.60
CA VAL A 47 -5.94 -10.91 6.66
C VAL A 47 -5.47 -10.97 8.11
N PRO A 48 -4.35 -11.65 8.40
CA PRO A 48 -3.79 -11.70 9.74
C PRO A 48 -3.31 -10.31 10.19
N SER A 49 -3.20 -10.11 11.49
CA SER A 49 -2.65 -8.87 12.05
C SER A 49 -1.22 -9.10 12.50
N PHE A 50 -0.30 -8.28 12.02
CA PHE A 50 1.06 -8.15 12.53
C PHE A 50 1.25 -6.74 13.08
N GLN A 51 1.65 -6.65 14.35
CA GLN A 51 2.01 -5.36 14.97
C GLN A 51 3.48 -5.07 14.67
N GLN A 52 3.81 -3.90 14.11
CA GLN A 52 5.21 -3.53 13.92
C GLN A 52 5.96 -3.46 15.26
N GLY A 53 5.28 -3.09 16.34
CA GLY A 53 5.82 -3.03 17.71
C GLY A 53 5.82 -4.35 18.48
N ASP A 54 5.61 -5.51 17.85
CA ASP A 54 5.69 -6.82 18.52
C ASP A 54 7.10 -7.06 19.06
N GLU A 55 7.22 -7.59 20.28
CA GLU A 55 8.48 -7.85 20.97
C GLU A 55 9.44 -8.76 20.19
N LYS A 56 8.93 -9.57 19.28
CA LYS A 56 9.72 -10.49 18.47
C LYS A 56 10.64 -9.80 17.47
N TRP A 57 10.25 -8.61 16.99
CA TRP A 57 10.96 -7.94 15.90
C TRP A 57 11.06 -6.42 16.02
N ARG A 58 10.40 -5.80 17.01
CA ARG A 58 10.36 -4.33 17.11
C ARG A 58 11.72 -3.66 17.16
N ASP A 59 12.72 -4.35 17.74
CA ASP A 59 14.06 -3.80 17.95
C ASP A 59 15.02 -4.15 16.78
N ASP A 60 14.56 -4.92 15.79
CA ASP A 60 15.38 -5.29 14.62
C ASP A 60 15.61 -4.07 13.73
N PRO A 61 16.87 -3.82 13.30
CA PRO A 61 17.19 -2.75 12.37
C PRO A 61 16.46 -2.93 11.04
N LEU A 62 15.80 -1.88 10.56
CA LEU A 62 15.12 -1.90 9.28
C LEU A 62 16.14 -1.91 8.13
N GLY A 63 16.10 -2.93 7.28
CA GLY A 63 17.09 -3.13 6.22
C GLY A 63 18.49 -3.44 6.74
N GLY A 64 18.65 -3.86 8.00
CA GLY A 64 19.94 -4.14 8.61
C GLY A 64 20.76 -2.91 8.97
N VAL A 65 20.21 -1.70 8.84
CA VAL A 65 20.91 -0.42 9.06
C VAL A 65 20.20 0.36 10.17
N LEU A 66 20.88 0.58 11.29
CA LEU A 66 20.30 1.26 12.47
C LEU A 66 19.84 2.69 12.18
N GLU A 67 20.51 3.39 11.28
CA GLU A 67 20.17 4.76 10.85
C GLU A 67 18.79 4.81 10.16
N ASN A 68 18.31 3.70 9.61
CA ASN A 68 16.98 3.57 9.03
C ASN A 68 15.89 3.32 10.09
N GLY A 69 16.25 3.29 11.37
CA GLY A 69 15.35 2.95 12.47
C GLY A 69 15.15 1.45 12.63
N THR A 70 14.07 1.08 13.33
CA THR A 70 13.73 -0.33 13.62
C THR A 70 12.38 -0.69 13.03
N ILE A 71 12.07 -2.00 12.97
CA ILE A 71 10.73 -2.47 12.55
C ILE A 71 9.65 -1.82 13.44
N GLY A 72 9.87 -1.71 14.75
CA GLY A 72 8.93 -1.07 15.68
C GLY A 72 8.68 0.41 15.38
N GLY A 73 9.71 1.15 14.97
CA GLY A 73 9.62 2.57 14.63
C GLY A 73 9.08 2.82 13.22
N GLU A 74 9.70 2.20 12.22
CA GLU A 74 9.52 2.56 10.79
C GLU A 74 8.97 1.41 9.93
N GLY A 75 8.72 0.22 10.52
CA GLY A 75 8.43 -1.02 9.79
C GLY A 75 6.99 -1.21 9.31
N CYS A 76 6.13 -0.19 9.31
CA CYS A 76 4.72 -0.34 8.91
C CYS A 76 4.55 -0.92 7.49
N ALA A 77 5.43 -0.57 6.55
CA ALA A 77 5.42 -1.08 5.19
C ALA A 77 5.75 -2.58 5.14
N VAL A 78 6.78 -3.01 5.88
CA VAL A 78 7.19 -4.42 5.98
C VAL A 78 6.09 -5.25 6.64
N ALA A 79 5.51 -4.76 7.74
CA ALA A 79 4.43 -5.46 8.42
C ALA A 79 3.16 -5.57 7.55
N ALA A 80 2.80 -4.50 6.82
CA ALA A 80 1.68 -4.53 5.89
C ALA A 80 1.90 -5.54 4.73
N ALA A 81 3.11 -5.59 4.16
CA ALA A 81 3.45 -6.57 3.12
C ALA A 81 3.39 -8.00 3.66
N ALA A 82 3.97 -8.25 4.85
CA ALA A 82 3.94 -9.56 5.51
C ALA A 82 2.50 -10.04 5.79
N MET A 83 1.58 -9.15 6.22
CA MET A 83 0.15 -9.46 6.39
C MET A 83 -0.47 -9.98 5.08
N VAL A 84 -0.19 -9.30 3.95
CA VAL A 84 -0.73 -9.69 2.64
C VAL A 84 -0.12 -11.00 2.17
N PHE A 85 1.17 -11.24 2.35
CA PHE A 85 1.81 -12.49 1.98
C PHE A 85 1.30 -13.65 2.83
N LYS A 86 1.16 -13.46 4.13
CA LYS A 86 0.58 -14.48 5.02
C LYS A 86 -0.86 -14.80 4.63
N PHE A 87 -1.66 -13.80 4.24
CA PHE A 87 -3.01 -13.99 3.71
C PHE A 87 -3.00 -14.87 2.46
N TYR A 88 -2.02 -14.74 1.57
CA TYR A 88 -1.85 -15.61 0.39
C TYR A 88 -1.19 -16.95 0.74
N GLY A 89 -1.06 -17.29 2.03
CA GLY A 89 -0.53 -18.55 2.52
C GLY A 89 1.00 -18.66 2.44
N ILE A 90 1.72 -17.56 2.23
CA ILE A 90 3.18 -17.52 2.32
C ILE A 90 3.53 -17.37 3.80
N ASP A 91 4.22 -18.37 4.34
CA ASP A 91 4.57 -18.42 5.78
C ASP A 91 5.74 -17.47 6.08
N VAL A 92 5.41 -16.19 6.26
CA VAL A 92 6.38 -15.13 6.53
C VAL A 92 5.79 -14.14 7.54
N ASP A 93 6.62 -13.71 8.48
CA ASP A 93 6.36 -12.63 9.43
C ASP A 93 7.19 -11.37 9.09
N PRO A 94 6.99 -10.24 9.79
CA PRO A 94 7.74 -9.01 9.55
C PRO A 94 9.26 -9.16 9.70
N GLN A 95 9.74 -9.96 10.66
CA GLN A 95 11.16 -10.20 10.89
C GLN A 95 11.78 -10.95 9.71
N GLN A 96 11.15 -12.06 9.31
CA GLN A 96 11.60 -12.88 8.20
C GLN A 96 11.62 -12.10 6.88
N LEU A 97 10.57 -11.29 6.64
CA LEU A 97 10.49 -10.44 5.45
C LEU A 97 11.59 -9.36 5.47
N ASN A 98 11.85 -8.73 6.62
CA ASN A 98 12.92 -7.74 6.76
C ASN A 98 14.30 -8.37 6.48
N TRP A 99 14.58 -9.55 7.00
CA TRP A 99 15.84 -10.27 6.74
C TRP A 99 15.99 -10.62 5.26
N PHE A 100 14.95 -11.13 4.63
CA PHE A 100 14.95 -11.43 3.20
C PHE A 100 15.24 -10.18 2.37
N LEU A 101 14.53 -9.08 2.62
CA LEU A 101 14.71 -7.82 1.94
C LEU A 101 16.10 -7.23 2.15
N THR A 102 16.64 -7.32 3.35
CA THR A 102 18.00 -6.90 3.66
C THR A 102 19.01 -7.67 2.83
N ALA A 103 18.88 -9.00 2.78
CA ALA A 103 19.79 -9.88 2.04
C ALA A 103 19.71 -9.70 0.52
N THR A 104 18.56 -9.26 -0.02
CA THR A 104 18.31 -9.15 -1.46
C THR A 104 18.32 -7.70 -1.98
N GLY A 105 18.69 -6.73 -1.14
CA GLY A 105 18.70 -5.30 -1.51
C GLY A 105 17.28 -4.75 -1.70
N GLY A 106 16.31 -5.20 -0.92
CA GLY A 106 14.91 -4.83 -1.00
C GLY A 106 14.57 -3.47 -0.39
N PHE A 107 15.57 -2.69 0.03
CA PHE A 107 15.41 -1.34 0.56
C PHE A 107 16.22 -0.32 -0.23
N THR A 108 15.72 0.93 -0.26
CA THR A 108 16.51 2.08 -0.71
C THR A 108 17.53 2.48 0.36
N GLU A 109 18.44 3.39 0.03
CA GLU A 109 19.38 3.97 1.00
C GLU A 109 18.67 4.66 2.18
N GLN A 110 17.42 5.14 1.99
CA GLN A 110 16.61 5.76 3.02
C GLN A 110 15.75 4.76 3.80
N GLY A 111 15.93 3.46 3.61
CA GLY A 111 15.16 2.40 4.26
C GLY A 111 13.74 2.21 3.70
N TRP A 112 13.42 2.75 2.52
CA TRP A 112 12.12 2.54 1.89
C TRP A 112 12.07 1.21 1.17
N LEU A 113 10.93 0.52 1.30
CA LEU A 113 10.69 -0.78 0.70
C LEU A 113 10.56 -0.69 -0.83
N TYR A 114 11.29 -1.54 -1.55
CA TYR A 114 11.00 -1.88 -2.95
C TYR A 114 9.91 -2.94 -3.00
N TRP A 115 8.68 -2.55 -3.32
CA TRP A 115 7.50 -3.40 -3.25
C TRP A 115 7.56 -4.58 -4.22
N ASP A 116 8.12 -4.41 -5.39
CA ASP A 116 8.36 -5.47 -6.36
C ASP A 116 9.32 -6.54 -5.84
N ARG A 117 10.39 -6.12 -5.15
CA ARG A 117 11.37 -7.03 -4.55
C ARG A 117 10.81 -7.84 -3.40
N ALA A 118 9.83 -7.30 -2.68
CA ALA A 118 9.19 -8.05 -1.61
C ALA A 118 8.48 -9.31 -2.15
N ALA A 119 7.95 -9.28 -3.38
CA ALA A 119 7.34 -10.46 -4.00
C ALA A 119 8.35 -11.58 -4.32
N TRP A 120 9.64 -11.28 -4.39
CA TRP A 120 10.68 -12.29 -4.67
C TRP A 120 10.85 -13.33 -3.56
N ILE A 121 10.27 -13.10 -2.38
CA ILE A 121 10.24 -14.10 -1.30
C ILE A 121 9.48 -15.37 -1.70
N ALA A 122 8.51 -15.24 -2.62
CA ALA A 122 7.74 -16.35 -3.16
C ALA A 122 7.32 -16.07 -4.62
N PRO A 123 8.30 -16.03 -5.56
CA PRO A 123 8.08 -15.55 -6.93
C PRO A 123 7.10 -16.39 -7.74
N ASP A 124 6.94 -17.67 -7.37
CA ASP A 124 6.00 -18.59 -8.02
C ASP A 124 4.58 -18.54 -7.42
N ARG A 125 4.37 -17.77 -6.35
CA ARG A 125 3.11 -17.73 -5.60
C ARG A 125 2.44 -16.37 -5.63
N VAL A 126 3.20 -15.30 -5.67
CA VAL A 126 2.72 -13.93 -5.61
C VAL A 126 3.51 -13.02 -6.54
N ARG A 127 2.82 -12.06 -7.13
CA ARG A 127 3.45 -11.02 -7.94
C ARG A 127 3.00 -9.63 -7.48
N HIS A 128 3.89 -8.67 -7.56
CA HIS A 128 3.56 -7.25 -7.44
C HIS A 128 2.87 -6.79 -8.71
N VAL A 129 1.72 -6.11 -8.59
CA VAL A 129 0.89 -5.73 -9.74
C VAL A 129 0.79 -4.23 -9.91
N TYR A 130 0.75 -3.49 -8.81
CA TYR A 130 0.53 -2.06 -8.86
C TYR A 130 1.18 -1.32 -7.70
N GLU A 131 1.78 -0.17 -8.02
CA GLU A 131 2.28 0.81 -7.06
C GLU A 131 2.18 2.19 -7.69
N ASP A 132 1.16 2.98 -7.33
CA ASP A 132 0.99 4.35 -7.83
C ASP A 132 -0.16 5.07 -7.10
N LEU A 133 -0.73 6.07 -7.76
CA LEU A 133 -1.83 6.89 -7.30
C LEU A 133 -3.05 6.06 -6.88
N PRO A 134 -3.80 6.51 -5.86
CA PRO A 134 -4.94 5.75 -5.38
C PRO A 134 -6.12 5.84 -6.35
N SER A 135 -6.87 4.73 -6.45
CA SER A 135 -8.06 4.60 -7.29
C SER A 135 -9.12 3.79 -6.56
N TYR A 136 -10.30 4.36 -6.35
CA TYR A 136 -11.44 3.64 -5.80
C TYR A 136 -11.79 2.39 -6.61
N GLN A 137 -11.73 2.50 -7.95
CA GLN A 137 -12.03 1.36 -8.81
C GLN A 137 -11.07 0.20 -8.58
N LEU A 138 -9.76 0.48 -8.42
CA LEU A 138 -8.77 -0.56 -8.14
C LEU A 138 -8.96 -1.17 -6.75
N ILE A 139 -9.22 -0.35 -5.73
CA ILE A 139 -9.48 -0.85 -4.37
C ILE A 139 -10.74 -1.72 -4.37
N ASP A 140 -11.86 -1.21 -4.88
CA ASP A 140 -13.14 -1.92 -4.90
C ASP A 140 -13.06 -3.24 -5.68
N SER A 141 -12.40 -3.21 -6.84
CA SER A 141 -12.20 -4.41 -7.65
C SER A 141 -11.37 -5.46 -6.92
N ASN A 142 -10.26 -5.07 -6.30
CA ASN A 142 -9.42 -6.01 -5.55
C ASN A 142 -10.20 -6.63 -4.38
N ILE A 143 -10.88 -5.83 -3.55
CA ILE A 143 -11.66 -6.35 -2.42
C ILE A 143 -12.79 -7.27 -2.88
N ALA A 144 -13.49 -6.92 -3.97
CA ALA A 144 -14.54 -7.76 -4.54
C ALA A 144 -14.02 -9.12 -5.05
N HIS A 145 -12.77 -9.19 -5.50
CA HIS A 145 -12.10 -10.42 -5.93
C HIS A 145 -11.33 -11.13 -4.82
N GLY A 146 -11.45 -10.67 -3.57
CA GLY A 146 -10.78 -11.30 -2.43
C GLY A 146 -9.31 -10.95 -2.29
N ASN A 147 -8.83 -9.84 -2.89
CA ASN A 147 -7.45 -9.39 -2.80
C ASN A 147 -7.32 -8.18 -1.87
N PRO A 148 -6.55 -8.25 -0.78
CA PRO A 148 -6.28 -7.11 0.07
C PRO A 148 -5.40 -6.07 -0.63
N VAL A 149 -5.54 -4.80 -0.23
CA VAL A 149 -4.81 -3.67 -0.82
C VAL A 149 -4.05 -2.92 0.26
N ILE A 150 -2.77 -2.68 0.05
CA ILE A 150 -1.97 -1.83 0.94
C ILE A 150 -2.15 -0.37 0.51
N VAL A 151 -2.46 0.48 1.46
CA VAL A 151 -2.60 1.92 1.21
C VAL A 151 -1.63 2.73 2.05
N ARG A 152 -1.10 3.81 1.46
CA ARG A 152 -0.36 4.83 2.17
C ARG A 152 -1.31 5.91 2.64
N VAL A 153 -1.21 6.25 3.89
CA VAL A 153 -1.92 7.34 4.54
C VAL A 153 -0.94 8.28 5.23
N ARG A 154 -1.38 9.45 5.66
CA ARG A 154 -0.56 10.37 6.45
C ARG A 154 -1.29 10.70 7.74
N LEU A 155 -0.73 10.24 8.84
CA LEU A 155 -1.28 10.49 10.18
C LEU A 155 -1.27 11.98 10.52
N GLY A 156 -2.08 12.41 11.47
CA GLY A 156 -2.17 13.81 11.90
C GLY A 156 -0.84 14.41 12.37
N SER A 157 0.12 13.57 12.78
CA SER A 157 1.51 13.96 13.09
C SER A 157 2.36 14.27 11.84
N GLY A 158 1.83 14.06 10.62
CA GLY A 158 2.58 14.19 9.37
C GLY A 158 3.37 12.91 8.97
N ILE A 159 3.35 11.88 9.80
CA ILE A 159 4.06 10.61 9.57
C ILE A 159 3.35 9.81 8.47
N THR A 160 4.12 9.34 7.50
CA THR A 160 3.66 8.37 6.50
C THR A 160 3.40 7.03 7.17
N HIS A 161 2.25 6.42 6.89
CA HIS A 161 1.87 5.14 7.46
C HIS A 161 1.26 4.22 6.38
N PHE A 162 1.47 2.92 6.53
CA PHE A 162 0.91 1.91 5.63
C PHE A 162 -0.03 1.00 6.40
N VAL A 163 -1.24 0.82 5.86
CA VAL A 163 -2.24 -0.11 6.39
C VAL A 163 -2.79 -0.98 5.28
N VAL A 164 -3.40 -2.11 5.63
CA VAL A 164 -3.98 -3.05 4.68
C VAL A 164 -5.50 -2.91 4.67
N ILE A 165 -6.09 -2.47 3.55
CA ILE A 165 -7.52 -2.60 3.34
C ILE A 165 -7.82 -4.09 3.19
N ALA A 166 -8.56 -4.63 4.15
CA ALA A 166 -8.93 -6.03 4.24
C ALA A 166 -10.46 -6.22 4.23
N GLY A 167 -11.22 -5.20 3.85
CA GLY A 167 -12.66 -5.31 3.73
C GLY A 167 -13.33 -4.00 3.37
N LYS A 168 -14.66 -4.07 3.23
CA LYS A 168 -15.51 -2.92 2.93
C LYS A 168 -16.91 -3.14 3.47
N ASP A 169 -17.49 -2.06 4.05
CA ASP A 169 -18.86 -2.01 4.54
C ASP A 169 -19.53 -0.72 4.04
N GLY A 170 -20.51 -0.86 3.16
CA GLY A 170 -21.06 0.28 2.45
C GLY A 170 -19.97 1.06 1.71
N PHE A 171 -19.72 2.31 2.10
CA PHE A 171 -18.64 3.15 1.58
C PHE A 171 -17.37 3.11 2.43
N ASP A 172 -17.39 2.48 3.61
CA ASP A 172 -16.26 2.45 4.54
C ASP A 172 -15.27 1.33 4.15
N TYR A 173 -14.02 1.69 3.94
CA TYR A 173 -12.93 0.72 3.84
C TYR A 173 -12.53 0.26 5.24
N LEU A 174 -12.36 -1.04 5.43
CA LEU A 174 -11.97 -1.68 6.68
C LEU A 174 -10.49 -2.07 6.62
N VAL A 175 -9.72 -1.71 7.64
CA VAL A 175 -8.26 -1.89 7.62
C VAL A 175 -7.74 -2.77 8.75
N ARG A 176 -6.65 -3.48 8.44
CA ARG A 176 -5.67 -4.01 9.39
C ARG A 176 -4.51 -3.03 9.47
N ASP A 177 -4.20 -2.58 10.66
CA ASP A 177 -3.20 -1.56 10.93
C ASP A 177 -2.02 -2.18 11.71
N PRO A 178 -0.79 -2.10 11.20
CA PRO A 178 0.39 -2.59 11.93
C PRO A 178 0.85 -1.68 13.06
N GLY A 179 0.34 -0.44 13.11
CA GLY A 179 0.70 0.56 14.11
C GLY A 179 -0.18 0.53 15.36
N ALA A 180 -0.45 1.70 15.92
CA ALA A 180 -1.23 1.87 17.14
C ALA A 180 -2.67 1.34 17.04
N GLY A 181 -3.23 1.25 15.84
CA GLY A 181 -4.55 0.67 15.58
C GLY A 181 -4.60 -0.86 15.60
N SER A 182 -3.46 -1.54 15.72
CA SER A 182 -3.35 -3.01 15.64
C SER A 182 -4.24 -3.76 16.63
N THR A 183 -4.47 -3.20 17.82
CA THR A 183 -5.31 -3.79 18.87
C THR A 183 -6.82 -3.67 18.59
N LYS A 184 -7.22 -2.80 17.66
CA LYS A 184 -8.63 -2.62 17.28
C LYS A 184 -9.17 -3.75 16.39
N GLY A 185 -8.30 -4.60 15.87
CA GLY A 185 -8.67 -5.61 14.89
C GLY A 185 -8.96 -5.00 13.52
N LEU A 186 -10.09 -5.34 12.90
CA LEU A 186 -10.55 -4.75 11.63
C LEU A 186 -11.47 -3.57 11.93
N TYR A 187 -11.10 -2.36 11.46
CA TYR A 187 -11.84 -1.14 11.75
C TYR A 187 -11.88 -0.19 10.55
N PRO A 188 -12.82 0.80 10.52
CA PRO A 188 -12.92 1.74 9.41
C PRO A 188 -11.70 2.65 9.25
N LEU A 189 -11.16 2.73 8.02
CA LEU A 189 -10.02 3.58 7.68
C LEU A 189 -10.21 5.05 8.09
N ARG A 190 -11.45 5.56 8.04
CA ARG A 190 -11.78 6.93 8.45
C ARG A 190 -11.37 7.27 9.89
N GLU A 191 -11.24 6.26 10.77
CA GLU A 191 -10.80 6.49 12.15
C GLU A 191 -9.35 6.94 12.27
N LEU A 192 -8.54 6.75 11.23
CA LEU A 192 -7.18 7.32 11.15
C LEU A 192 -7.19 8.82 10.85
N GLY A 193 -8.33 9.40 10.43
CA GLY A 193 -8.42 10.83 10.08
C GLY A 193 -7.57 11.22 8.87
N SER A 194 -7.29 10.28 7.97
CA SER A 194 -6.33 10.47 6.88
C SER A 194 -6.92 10.06 5.55
N ASP A 195 -6.54 10.78 4.48
CA ASP A 195 -6.83 10.40 3.11
C ASP A 195 -5.86 9.29 2.62
N ILE A 196 -6.30 8.57 1.59
CA ILE A 196 -5.47 7.59 0.89
C ILE A 196 -4.58 8.34 -0.10
N GLU A 197 -3.26 8.28 0.07
CA GLU A 197 -2.29 9.00 -0.77
C GLU A 197 -1.74 8.15 -1.93
N ALA A 198 -1.67 6.84 -1.74
CA ALA A 198 -1.20 5.89 -2.76
C ALA A 198 -1.70 4.49 -2.41
N LEU A 199 -1.66 3.58 -3.38
CA LEU A 199 -1.99 2.19 -3.15
C LEU A 199 -0.95 1.25 -3.77
N ARG A 200 -0.87 0.04 -3.22
CA ARG A 200 -0.06 -1.07 -3.69
C ARG A 200 -0.84 -2.36 -3.51
N PHE A 201 -0.69 -3.27 -4.45
CA PHE A 201 -1.24 -4.59 -4.23
C PHE A 201 -0.46 -5.67 -4.95
N TYR A 202 -0.55 -6.84 -4.36
CA TYR A 202 -0.06 -8.09 -4.88
C TYR A 202 -1.23 -8.96 -5.31
N GLN A 203 -0.98 -9.89 -6.20
CA GLN A 203 -1.93 -10.91 -6.59
C GLN A 203 -1.30 -12.29 -6.52
N PRO A 204 -2.06 -13.32 -6.12
CA PRO A 204 -1.57 -14.69 -6.19
C PRO A 204 -1.38 -15.09 -7.65
N ILE A 205 -0.35 -15.88 -7.90
CA ILE A 205 -0.15 -16.52 -9.20
C ILE A 205 -0.99 -17.79 -9.20
N ALA A 206 -1.95 -17.89 -10.12
CA ALA A 206 -2.76 -19.09 -10.25
C ALA A 206 -1.86 -20.28 -10.60
N ASN A 207 -1.83 -21.30 -9.74
CA ASN A 207 -1.16 -22.56 -10.06
C ASN A 207 -1.94 -23.25 -11.20
N THR A 208 -1.37 -23.24 -12.38
CA THR A 208 -1.92 -23.90 -13.59
C THR A 208 -2.10 -25.42 -13.39
N ASN A 209 -1.51 -26.00 -12.35
CA ASN A 209 -1.54 -27.44 -12.07
C ASN A 209 -2.81 -27.93 -11.35
N SER A 210 -3.68 -27.06 -10.83
CA SER A 210 -4.91 -27.48 -10.16
C SER A 210 -6.05 -27.84 -11.12
N ASN A 211 -5.96 -27.44 -12.39
CA ASN A 211 -6.99 -27.74 -13.39
C ASN A 211 -6.86 -29.13 -14.06
N VAL A 212 -5.76 -29.85 -13.84
CA VAL A 212 -5.56 -31.19 -14.40
C VAL A 212 -6.16 -32.28 -13.51
N ALA A 213 -6.31 -32.00 -12.20
CA ALA A 213 -6.87 -33.00 -11.26
C ALA A 213 -8.41 -33.01 -11.18
N ALA A 214 -9.07 -31.97 -11.69
CA ALA A 214 -10.55 -31.88 -11.67
C ALA A 214 -11.23 -32.44 -12.96
N GLN A 215 -10.45 -32.94 -13.92
CA GLN A 215 -10.93 -33.55 -15.19
C GLN A 215 -10.59 -35.03 -15.31
N ARG A 216 -10.36 -35.73 -14.20
CA ARG A 216 -10.20 -37.19 -14.19
C ARG A 216 -11.26 -37.85 -13.32
#